data_9ec5f6760e40da12bd6ad5de9955237d
#
_entry.id   9ec5f6760e40da12bd6ad5de9955237d
#
_cell.length_a   1.000
_cell.length_b   1.000
_cell.length_c   1.000
_cell.angle_alpha   90.00
_cell.angle_beta   90.00
_cell.angle_gamma   90.00
#
_symmetry.space_group_name_H-M   'P 1'
#
loop_
_entity.id
_entity.type
_entity.pdbx_description
1 polymer ?
#
loop_
_entity_poly.entity_id
_entity_poly.type
_entity_poly.pdbx_seq_one_letter_code
_entity_poly.pdbx_strand_id
1 'polypeptide(L)'
;MSGQSQVNRASMQTAAGQVEDAHGKIHAIQNALSGEINQLRTGWKGQASDAFYGAYTQFDGEFEKVKKGLDDIHQKLVGSQVSYTQTEEEQKAATNPILGML
;
A
#
# COMPACT_ATOMS: atom_id res chain seq x y z
N MET A 1 10.97 12.88 23.90
CA MET A 1 9.63 12.96 23.30
C MET A 1 9.68 13.22 21.80
N SER A 2 10.26 14.37 21.37
CA SER A 2 10.38 14.65 19.94
C SER A 2 11.24 13.63 19.20
N GLY A 3 12.30 13.08 19.86
CA GLY A 3 13.12 12.02 19.27
C GLY A 3 12.35 10.73 19.02
N GLN A 4 11.44 10.37 19.93
CA GLN A 4 10.58 9.19 19.78
C GLN A 4 9.60 9.37 18.62
N SER A 5 9.01 10.55 18.48
CA SER A 5 8.12 10.84 17.36
C SER A 5 8.85 10.81 16.04
N GLN A 6 10.09 11.29 16.00
CA GLN A 6 10.92 11.23 14.79
C GLN A 6 11.23 9.78 14.41
N VAL A 7 11.56 8.93 15.37
CA VAL A 7 11.79 7.50 15.12
C VAL A 7 10.53 6.86 14.58
N ASN A 8 9.38 7.15 15.17
CA ASN A 8 8.10 6.60 14.71
C ASN A 8 7.76 7.05 13.28
N ARG A 9 8.02 8.32 12.97
CA ARG A 9 7.81 8.83 11.60
C ARG A 9 8.73 8.16 10.60
N ALA A 10 10.00 8.01 10.94
CA ALA A 10 10.97 7.34 10.08
C ALA A 10 10.55 5.88 9.85
N SER A 11 10.11 5.18 10.89
CA SER A 11 9.63 3.82 10.79
C SER A 11 8.38 3.71 9.92
N MET A 12 7.44 4.63 10.07
CA MET A 12 6.22 4.69 9.26
C MET A 12 6.54 4.98 7.80
N GLN A 13 7.49 5.88 7.54
CA GLN A 13 7.90 6.20 6.19
C GLN A 13 8.54 5.00 5.51
N THR A 14 9.40 4.28 6.23
CA THR A 14 10.00 3.05 5.74
C THR A 14 8.94 2.00 5.45
N ALA A 15 7.99 1.81 6.37
CA ALA A 15 6.90 0.86 6.20
C ALA A 15 6.02 1.24 5.01
N ALA A 16 5.71 2.52 4.84
CA ALA A 16 4.93 3.00 3.69
C ALA A 16 5.63 2.70 2.38
N GLY A 17 6.94 2.90 2.31
CA GLY A 17 7.74 2.56 1.14
C GLY A 17 7.72 1.07 0.83
N GLN A 18 7.81 0.23 1.87
CA GLN A 18 7.73 -1.23 1.71
C GLN A 18 6.36 -1.68 1.20
N VAL A 19 5.29 -1.07 1.70
CA VAL A 19 3.92 -1.36 1.24
C VAL A 19 3.75 -0.96 -0.21
N GLU A 20 4.27 0.20 -0.58
CA GLU A 20 4.24 0.68 -1.96
C GLU A 20 5.00 -0.25 -2.89
N ASP A 21 6.19 -0.71 -2.48
CA ASP A 21 6.99 -1.68 -3.24
C ASP A 21 6.24 -3.00 -3.40
N ALA A 22 5.62 -3.50 -2.34
CA ALA A 22 4.84 -4.73 -2.38
C ALA A 22 3.66 -4.60 -3.35
N HIS A 23 2.97 -3.47 -3.32
CA HIS A 23 1.87 -3.18 -4.24
C HIS A 23 2.35 -3.23 -5.69
N GLY A 24 3.48 -2.58 -5.98
CA GLY A 24 4.08 -2.57 -7.32
C GLY A 24 4.49 -3.96 -7.77
N LYS A 25 5.05 -4.77 -6.88
CA LYS A 25 5.44 -6.16 -7.20
C LYS A 25 4.23 -7.02 -7.53
N ILE A 26 3.15 -6.89 -6.75
CA ILE A 26 1.90 -7.63 -7.01
C ILE A 26 1.33 -7.23 -8.36
N HIS A 27 1.33 -5.93 -8.67
CA HIS A 27 0.85 -5.44 -9.95
C HIS A 27 1.67 -5.99 -11.11
N ALA A 28 2.99 -6.05 -10.98
CA ALA A 28 3.87 -6.62 -11.99
C ALA A 28 3.60 -8.12 -12.19
N ILE A 29 3.38 -8.86 -11.10
CA ILE A 29 3.03 -10.28 -11.17
C ILE A 29 1.69 -10.47 -11.88
N GLN A 30 0.70 -9.64 -11.58
CA GLN A 30 -0.61 -9.69 -12.24
C GLN A 30 -0.47 -9.48 -13.74
N ASN A 31 0.31 -8.49 -14.15
CA ASN A 31 0.52 -8.19 -15.57
C ASN A 31 1.23 -9.34 -16.29
N ALA A 32 2.27 -9.91 -15.69
CA ALA A 32 2.99 -11.03 -16.24
C ALA A 32 2.08 -12.26 -16.36
N LEU A 33 1.30 -12.54 -15.32
CA LEU A 33 0.40 -13.68 -15.31
C LEU A 33 -0.71 -13.51 -16.35
N SER A 34 -1.27 -12.31 -16.48
CA SER A 34 -2.28 -11.99 -17.48
C SER A 34 -1.76 -12.28 -18.89
N GLY A 35 -0.52 -11.85 -19.18
CA GLY A 35 0.10 -12.13 -20.48
C GLY A 35 0.29 -13.60 -20.74
N GLU A 36 0.76 -14.35 -19.75
CA GLU A 36 0.96 -15.80 -19.87
C GLU A 36 -0.36 -16.55 -20.05
N ILE A 37 -1.39 -16.15 -19.31
CA ILE A 37 -2.72 -16.76 -19.42
C ILE A 37 -3.30 -16.54 -20.81
N ASN A 38 -3.15 -15.32 -21.34
CA ASN A 38 -3.64 -15.00 -22.68
C ASN A 38 -2.92 -15.85 -23.75
N GLN A 39 -1.63 -16.07 -23.59
CA GLN A 39 -0.88 -16.95 -24.49
C GLN A 39 -1.33 -18.41 -24.39
N LEU A 40 -1.54 -18.89 -23.17
CA LEU A 40 -2.00 -20.26 -22.95
C LEU A 40 -3.39 -20.49 -23.54
N ARG A 41 -4.27 -19.50 -23.44
CA ARG A 41 -5.63 -19.60 -23.97
C ARG A 41 -5.67 -19.79 -25.48
N THR A 42 -4.68 -19.27 -26.21
CA THR A 42 -4.65 -19.46 -27.66
C THR A 42 -4.40 -20.91 -28.06
N GLY A 43 -3.73 -21.68 -27.18
CA GLY A 43 -3.45 -23.10 -27.42
C GLY A 43 -4.46 -24.07 -26.81
N TRP A 44 -5.31 -23.57 -25.92
CA TRP A 44 -6.28 -24.42 -25.20
C TRP A 44 -7.70 -24.14 -25.71
N LYS A 45 -8.46 -25.20 -25.89
CA LYS A 45 -9.86 -25.11 -26.37
C LYS A 45 -10.79 -25.87 -25.42
N GLY A 46 -12.03 -25.38 -25.29
CA GLY A 46 -13.10 -26.08 -24.59
C GLY A 46 -13.08 -25.84 -23.10
N GLN A 47 -13.61 -26.82 -22.35
CA GLN A 47 -13.87 -26.72 -20.92
C GLN A 47 -12.59 -26.47 -20.10
N ALA A 48 -11.47 -27.05 -20.51
CA ALA A 48 -10.22 -26.89 -19.78
C ALA A 48 -9.75 -25.43 -19.80
N SER A 49 -9.88 -24.76 -20.95
CA SER A 49 -9.55 -23.34 -21.08
C SER A 49 -10.46 -22.47 -20.23
N ASP A 50 -11.76 -22.75 -20.24
CA ASP A 50 -12.74 -21.99 -19.47
C ASP A 50 -12.53 -22.17 -17.97
N ALA A 51 -12.27 -23.40 -17.52
CA ALA A 51 -12.01 -23.69 -16.12
C ALA A 51 -10.76 -22.97 -15.62
N PHE A 52 -9.69 -23.01 -16.43
CA PHE A 52 -8.44 -22.34 -16.07
C PHE A 52 -8.59 -20.82 -16.03
N TYR A 53 -9.30 -20.27 -17.00
CA TYR A 53 -9.56 -18.82 -17.02
C TYR A 53 -10.43 -18.40 -15.85
N GLY A 54 -11.41 -19.22 -15.46
CA GLY A 54 -12.22 -18.96 -14.28
C GLY A 54 -11.38 -18.94 -13.01
N ALA A 55 -10.46 -19.89 -12.85
CA ALA A 55 -9.53 -19.90 -11.73
C ALA A 55 -8.63 -18.67 -11.73
N TYR A 56 -8.08 -18.29 -12.90
CA TYR A 56 -7.27 -17.10 -13.04
C TYR A 56 -8.03 -15.84 -12.63
N THR A 57 -9.26 -15.69 -13.07
CA THR A 57 -10.10 -14.54 -12.74
C THR A 57 -10.31 -14.44 -11.24
N GLN A 58 -10.50 -15.59 -10.58
CA GLN A 58 -10.62 -15.65 -9.13
C GLN A 58 -9.34 -15.20 -8.44
N PHE A 59 -8.18 -15.68 -8.88
CA PHE A 59 -6.89 -15.23 -8.36
C PHE A 59 -6.68 -13.74 -8.56
N ASP A 60 -7.01 -13.23 -9.74
CA ASP A 60 -6.86 -11.82 -10.05
C ASP A 60 -7.72 -10.96 -9.11
N GLY A 61 -8.95 -11.41 -8.83
CA GLY A 61 -9.82 -10.76 -7.86
C GLY A 61 -9.22 -10.75 -6.45
N GLU A 62 -8.58 -11.83 -6.04
CA GLU A 62 -7.90 -11.88 -4.74
C GLU A 62 -6.68 -10.95 -4.70
N PHE A 63 -5.90 -10.88 -5.77
CA PHE A 63 -4.78 -9.94 -5.87
C PHE A 63 -5.28 -8.50 -5.78
N GLU A 64 -6.40 -8.18 -6.41
CA GLU A 64 -6.98 -6.83 -6.31
C GLU A 64 -7.36 -6.50 -4.87
N LYS A 65 -7.92 -7.44 -4.14
CA LYS A 65 -8.23 -7.26 -2.72
C LYS A 65 -6.98 -6.99 -1.90
N VAL A 66 -5.90 -7.73 -2.15
CA VAL A 66 -4.62 -7.53 -1.46
C VAL A 66 -4.06 -6.15 -1.77
N LYS A 67 -4.08 -5.74 -3.04
CA LYS A 67 -3.62 -4.40 -3.44
C LYS A 67 -4.42 -3.31 -2.75
N LYS A 68 -5.73 -3.47 -2.67
CA LYS A 68 -6.59 -2.52 -1.98
C LYS A 68 -6.25 -2.44 -0.49
N GLY A 69 -6.01 -3.58 0.14
CA GLY A 69 -5.59 -3.63 1.54
C GLY A 69 -4.26 -2.93 1.76
N LEU A 70 -3.29 -3.14 0.85
CA LEU A 70 -1.99 -2.47 0.91
C LEU A 70 -2.13 -0.96 0.71
N ASP A 71 -2.99 -0.54 -0.21
CA ASP A 71 -3.25 0.88 -0.44
C ASP A 71 -3.87 1.53 0.80
N ASP A 72 -4.83 0.86 1.45
CA ASP A 72 -5.42 1.34 2.68
C ASP A 72 -4.38 1.48 3.79
N ILE A 73 -3.50 0.49 3.93
CA ILE A 73 -2.41 0.53 4.91
C ILE A 73 -1.46 1.69 4.60
N HIS A 74 -1.10 1.86 3.34
CA HIS A 74 -0.24 2.95 2.90
C HIS A 74 -0.83 4.31 3.26
N GLN A 75 -2.11 4.51 2.98
CA GLN A 75 -2.81 5.75 3.30
C GLN A 75 -2.83 6.01 4.80
N LYS A 76 -3.06 4.97 5.61
CA LYS A 76 -3.04 5.09 7.07
C LYS A 76 -1.65 5.46 7.58
N LEU A 77 -0.60 4.87 7.02
CA LEU A 77 0.77 5.19 7.42
C LEU A 77 1.13 6.63 7.07
N VAL A 78 0.78 7.09 5.88
CA VAL A 78 1.00 8.48 5.46
C VAL A 78 0.19 9.44 6.31
N GLY A 79 -1.07 9.13 6.56
CA GLY A 79 -1.94 9.93 7.41
C GLY A 79 -1.41 10.05 8.83
N SER A 80 -0.88 8.96 9.39
CA SER A 80 -0.25 8.96 10.71
C SER A 80 0.96 9.88 10.76
N GLN A 81 1.79 9.87 9.72
CA GLN A 81 2.94 10.78 9.64
C GLN A 81 2.49 12.24 9.70
N VAL A 82 1.45 12.59 8.98
CA VAL A 82 0.91 13.96 9.00
C VAL A 82 0.41 14.31 10.39
N SER A 83 -0.31 13.41 11.04
CA SER A 83 -0.82 13.62 12.40
C SER A 83 0.31 13.86 13.40
N TYR A 84 1.38 13.07 13.33
CA TYR A 84 2.55 13.25 14.21
C TYR A 84 3.19 14.61 13.99
N THR A 85 3.34 15.04 12.76
CA THR A 85 3.92 16.33 12.43
C THR A 85 3.07 17.48 13.01
N GLN A 86 1.77 17.42 12.85
CA GLN A 86 0.85 18.42 13.42
C GLN A 86 0.95 18.46 14.94
N THR A 87 0.99 17.30 15.59
CA THR A 87 1.10 17.21 17.05
C THR A 87 2.39 17.84 17.54
N GLU A 88 3.51 17.60 16.85
CA GLU A 88 4.79 18.22 17.20
C GLU A 88 4.74 19.73 17.10
N GLU A 89 4.15 20.26 16.05
CA GLU A 89 3.99 21.71 15.87
C GLU A 89 3.13 22.32 16.96
N GLU A 90 2.04 21.66 17.31
CA GLU A 90 1.17 22.08 18.39
C GLU A 90 1.88 22.06 19.73
N GLN A 91 2.68 21.04 20.01
CA GLN A 91 3.45 20.95 21.23
C GLN A 91 4.50 22.05 21.32
N LYS A 92 5.16 22.37 20.21
CA LYS A 92 6.11 23.49 20.18
C LYS A 92 5.43 24.81 20.53
N ALA A 93 4.26 25.06 19.96
CA ALA A 93 3.48 26.26 20.25
C ALA A 93 3.06 26.29 21.72
N ALA A 94 2.67 25.15 22.29
CA ALA A 94 2.25 25.06 23.69
C ALA A 94 3.41 25.24 24.66
N THR A 95 4.63 24.76 24.32
CA THR A 95 5.79 24.87 25.19
C THR A 95 6.43 26.25 25.17
N ASN A 96 6.11 27.07 24.18
CA ASN A 96 6.56 28.45 24.09
C ASN A 96 5.36 29.37 24.25
N PRO A 97 5.09 29.90 25.47
CA PRO A 97 3.90 30.70 25.72
C PRO A 97 3.80 31.93 24.84
N ILE A 98 4.93 32.52 24.49
CA ILE A 98 4.96 33.71 23.63
C ILE A 98 4.46 33.36 22.24
N LEU A 99 4.97 32.29 21.67
CA LEU A 99 4.52 31.81 20.35
C LEU A 99 3.11 31.27 20.39
N GLY A 100 2.74 30.60 21.46
CA GLY A 100 1.40 30.08 21.65
C GLY A 100 0.33 31.16 21.76
N MET A 101 0.72 32.35 22.22
CA MET A 101 -0.20 33.49 22.34
C MET A 101 -0.31 34.28 21.03
N LEU A 102 0.63 34.10 20.15
CA LEU A 102 0.63 34.78 18.86
C LEU A 102 -0.14 33.97 17.83
#